data_0271e34a9eda6bdbc7ea12ad0de75e96
#
_entry.id   0271e34a9eda6bdbc7ea12ad0de75e96
#
_cell.length_a   1.000
_cell.length_b   1.000
_cell.length_c   1.000
_cell.angle_alpha   90.00
_cell.angle_beta   90.00
_cell.angle_gamma   90.00
#
_symmetry.space_group_name_H-M   'P 1'
#
loop_
_entity.id
_entity.type
_entity.pdbx_description
1 polymer ?
#
loop_
_entity_poly.entity_id
_entity_poly.type
_entity_poly.pdbx_seq_one_letter_code
_entity_poly.pdbx_strand_id
1 'polypeptide(L)'
;MDSWFTCEAFIDAVKRVKNQTVHLIGMYSTPKTLFNYCTRQLTHSQIRNTPGKPKRCRKLDLYYQEVSVGYKGYSLKLFYSKQGTNGKWHVLLTTDTEISFIKMIEIYQIRWSIEVFFKESKQLLNLGRCQSNNFDAHIADITMTMIQYILISMRYRFDTYETKWGAFKHISEQTIQYRLSEKLWGLFIELLSVIEKLFDGIDEMELIEKIISDDEAFEIICRILPIKAQSQTAA
;
A
#
# COMPACT_ATOMS: atom_id res chain seq x y z
N MET A 1 -9.41 8.30 -9.50
CA MET A 1 -10.58 7.58 -8.97
C MET A 1 -11.08 6.59 -10.00
N ASP A 2 -11.75 5.54 -9.55
CA ASP A 2 -12.43 4.59 -10.44
C ASP A 2 -13.71 5.22 -11.03
N SER A 3 -14.19 4.67 -12.15
CA SER A 3 -15.38 5.18 -12.85
C SER A 3 -16.66 5.19 -12.00
N TRP A 4 -16.75 4.33 -10.99
CA TRP A 4 -17.88 4.29 -10.06
C TRP A 4 -18.02 5.53 -9.20
N PHE A 5 -16.89 6.16 -8.86
CA PHE A 5 -16.86 7.35 -8.00
C PHE A 5 -16.82 8.67 -8.79
N THR A 6 -16.69 8.60 -10.13
CA THR A 6 -16.67 9.79 -10.97
C THR A 6 -18.12 10.15 -11.35
N CYS A 7 -18.92 10.44 -10.33
CA CYS A 7 -20.34 10.80 -10.44
C CYS A 7 -20.57 12.29 -10.09
N GLU A 8 -21.76 12.76 -10.41
CA GLU A 8 -22.18 14.16 -10.17
C GLU A 8 -22.01 14.57 -8.71
N ALA A 9 -22.55 13.78 -7.77
CA ALA A 9 -22.49 14.10 -6.35
C ALA A 9 -21.04 14.30 -5.85
N PHE A 10 -20.10 13.56 -6.40
CA PHE A 10 -18.69 13.68 -6.04
C PHE A 10 -18.03 14.92 -6.67
N ILE A 11 -18.37 15.24 -7.93
CA ILE A 11 -17.93 16.49 -8.58
C ILE A 11 -18.41 17.69 -7.78
N ASP A 12 -19.67 17.68 -7.38
CA ASP A 12 -20.27 18.74 -6.56
C ASP A 12 -19.58 18.86 -5.19
N ALA A 13 -19.33 17.74 -4.53
CA ALA A 13 -18.63 17.72 -3.24
C ALA A 13 -17.22 18.33 -3.35
N VAL A 14 -16.45 17.93 -4.36
CA VAL A 14 -15.10 18.47 -4.60
C VAL A 14 -15.13 19.96 -4.91
N LYS A 15 -16.09 20.43 -5.71
CA LYS A 15 -16.22 21.85 -6.07
C LYS A 15 -16.69 22.73 -4.92
N ARG A 16 -17.38 22.17 -3.91
CA ARG A 16 -17.79 22.89 -2.69
C ARG A 16 -16.65 23.05 -1.68
N VAL A 17 -15.55 22.32 -1.81
CA VAL A 17 -14.39 22.52 -0.93
C VAL A 17 -13.86 23.93 -1.08
N LYS A 18 -13.84 24.68 0.02
CA LYS A 18 -13.34 26.05 0.06
C LYS A 18 -11.91 26.12 -0.49
N ASN A 19 -11.65 27.17 -1.26
CA ASN A 19 -10.36 27.51 -1.88
C ASN A 19 -9.94 26.68 -3.11
N GLN A 20 -10.79 25.80 -3.64
CA GLN A 20 -10.51 25.00 -4.85
C GLN A 20 -9.11 24.33 -4.87
N THR A 21 -8.59 23.97 -3.70
CA THR A 21 -7.28 23.34 -3.55
C THR A 21 -7.31 21.85 -3.87
N VAL A 22 -8.51 21.28 -3.96
CA VAL A 22 -8.72 19.85 -4.22
C VAL A 22 -9.32 19.68 -5.61
N HIS A 23 -8.71 18.83 -6.41
CA HIS A 23 -9.19 18.48 -7.73
C HIS A 23 -9.54 17.00 -7.83
N LEU A 24 -10.57 16.70 -8.62
CA LEU A 24 -10.95 15.34 -8.98
C LEU A 24 -10.23 14.93 -10.26
N ILE A 25 -9.64 13.73 -10.26
CA ILE A 25 -9.20 13.02 -11.46
C ILE A 25 -9.79 11.61 -11.39
N GLY A 26 -10.54 11.23 -12.40
CA GLY A 26 -11.19 9.93 -12.42
C GLY A 26 -11.46 9.41 -13.84
N MET A 27 -11.55 8.07 -13.96
CA MET A 27 -12.05 7.46 -15.18
C MET A 27 -13.55 7.75 -15.29
N TYR A 28 -14.00 8.08 -16.50
CA TYR A 28 -15.39 8.42 -16.76
C TYR A 28 -16.03 7.37 -17.68
N SER A 29 -17.16 6.80 -17.24
CA SER A 29 -17.84 5.75 -17.99
C SER A 29 -19.35 5.96 -18.19
N THR A 30 -19.91 7.07 -17.69
CA THR A 30 -21.37 7.31 -17.75
C THR A 30 -21.80 7.76 -19.15
N PRO A 31 -22.49 6.91 -19.94
CA PRO A 31 -22.70 7.17 -21.37
C PRO A 31 -23.76 8.24 -21.65
N LYS A 32 -24.69 8.50 -20.72
CA LYS A 32 -25.86 9.35 -20.91
C LYS A 32 -25.71 10.79 -20.41
N THR A 33 -24.65 11.13 -19.71
CA THR A 33 -24.44 12.49 -19.21
C THR A 33 -24.17 13.46 -20.35
N LEU A 34 -24.87 14.59 -20.32
CA LEU A 34 -24.73 15.67 -21.29
C LEU A 34 -23.79 16.73 -20.74
N PHE A 35 -22.83 17.12 -21.54
CA PHE A 35 -21.89 18.22 -21.28
C PHE A 35 -22.17 19.38 -22.23
N ASN A 36 -22.03 20.59 -21.75
CA ASN A 36 -22.06 21.79 -22.57
C ASN A 36 -20.71 21.89 -23.30
N TYR A 37 -20.73 21.66 -24.60
CA TYR A 37 -19.56 21.81 -25.48
C TYR A 37 -19.88 22.81 -26.58
N CYS A 38 -19.14 23.91 -26.63
CA CYS A 38 -19.47 25.05 -27.44
C CYS A 38 -20.91 25.55 -27.10
N THR A 39 -21.84 25.48 -28.02
CA THR A 39 -23.22 25.90 -27.86
C THR A 39 -24.22 24.76 -27.76
N ARG A 40 -23.73 23.50 -27.67
CA ARG A 40 -24.55 22.29 -27.71
C ARG A 40 -24.35 21.41 -26.49
N GLN A 41 -25.41 20.68 -26.15
CA GLN A 41 -25.32 19.61 -25.14
C GLN A 41 -25.01 18.29 -25.84
N LEU A 42 -23.86 17.70 -25.54
CA LEU A 42 -23.37 16.48 -26.15
C LEU A 42 -22.90 15.48 -25.09
N THR A 43 -23.05 14.20 -25.39
CA THR A 43 -22.43 13.15 -24.59
C THR A 43 -20.92 13.09 -24.84
N HIS A 44 -20.16 12.51 -23.90
CA HIS A 44 -18.71 12.38 -24.07
C HIS A 44 -18.34 11.64 -25.39
N SER A 45 -19.15 10.67 -25.81
CA SER A 45 -18.90 9.93 -27.06
C SER A 45 -19.12 10.82 -28.30
N GLN A 46 -20.12 11.68 -28.29
CA GLN A 46 -20.37 12.65 -29.37
C GLN A 46 -19.26 13.71 -29.43
N ILE A 47 -18.82 14.21 -28.25
CA ILE A 47 -17.71 15.16 -28.15
C ILE A 47 -16.42 14.56 -28.73
N ARG A 48 -16.11 13.29 -28.41
CA ARG A 48 -14.96 12.61 -28.97
C ARG A 48 -14.97 12.54 -30.50
N ASN A 49 -16.15 12.33 -31.09
CA ASN A 49 -16.33 12.22 -32.53
C ASN A 49 -16.35 13.60 -33.24
N THR A 50 -16.29 14.69 -32.48
CA THR A 50 -16.19 16.03 -33.08
C THR A 50 -14.84 16.19 -33.78
N PRO A 51 -14.76 16.85 -34.94
CA PRO A 51 -13.56 16.92 -35.74
C PRO A 51 -12.38 17.55 -34.98
N GLY A 52 -11.38 16.73 -34.72
CA GLY A 52 -10.10 17.12 -34.14
C GLY A 52 -9.13 15.96 -34.27
N LYS A 53 -7.93 16.20 -34.83
CA LYS A 53 -6.92 15.14 -34.91
C LYS A 53 -6.36 14.83 -33.55
N PRO A 54 -6.35 13.54 -33.13
CA PRO A 54 -5.68 13.15 -31.86
C PRO A 54 -4.20 13.53 -31.91
N LYS A 55 -3.70 14.09 -30.83
CA LYS A 55 -2.26 14.35 -30.62
C LYS A 55 -1.58 13.04 -30.21
N ARG A 56 -0.33 12.83 -30.59
CA ARG A 56 0.48 11.69 -30.12
C ARG A 56 1.41 12.15 -29.00
N CYS A 57 1.29 11.53 -27.85
CA CYS A 57 2.23 11.67 -26.75
C CYS A 57 3.33 10.59 -26.89
N ARG A 58 4.53 10.97 -27.33
CA ARG A 58 5.66 10.03 -27.54
C ARG A 58 6.14 9.42 -26.23
N LYS A 59 6.13 10.19 -25.13
CA LYS A 59 6.59 9.74 -23.79
C LYS A 59 5.78 8.54 -23.28
N LEU A 60 4.48 8.50 -23.55
CA LEU A 60 3.56 7.47 -23.06
C LEU A 60 3.11 6.49 -24.16
N ASP A 61 3.52 6.72 -25.41
CA ASP A 61 3.07 6.02 -26.62
C ASP A 61 1.54 5.94 -26.73
N LEU A 62 0.87 7.05 -26.42
CA LEU A 62 -0.59 7.18 -26.46
C LEU A 62 -1.02 8.25 -27.45
N TYR A 63 -2.15 8.00 -28.11
CA TYR A 63 -2.91 9.04 -28.78
C TYR A 63 -3.90 9.65 -27.81
N TYR A 64 -4.01 10.97 -27.80
CA TYR A 64 -4.92 11.66 -26.89
C TYR A 64 -5.61 12.86 -27.53
N GLN A 65 -6.75 13.21 -26.97
CA GLN A 65 -7.51 14.42 -27.28
C GLN A 65 -7.94 15.03 -25.94
N GLU A 66 -7.81 16.34 -25.81
CA GLU A 66 -8.24 17.09 -24.64
C GLU A 66 -9.33 18.07 -25.01
N VAL A 67 -10.37 18.17 -24.21
CA VAL A 67 -11.54 19.01 -24.46
C VAL A 67 -12.02 19.62 -23.14
N SER A 68 -12.19 20.94 -23.13
CA SER A 68 -12.86 21.64 -22.03
C SER A 68 -14.36 21.63 -22.25
N VAL A 69 -15.10 21.28 -21.19
CA VAL A 69 -16.57 21.16 -21.22
C VAL A 69 -17.19 21.82 -20.01
N GLY A 70 -18.41 22.30 -20.16
CA GLY A 70 -19.24 22.75 -19.05
C GLY A 70 -20.15 21.62 -18.54
N TYR A 71 -20.32 21.54 -17.23
CA TYR A 71 -21.27 20.62 -16.62
C TYR A 71 -21.91 21.28 -15.39
N LYS A 72 -23.22 21.54 -15.44
CA LYS A 72 -23.98 22.16 -14.35
C LYS A 72 -23.31 23.41 -13.74
N GLY A 73 -22.81 24.29 -14.59
CA GLY A 73 -22.12 25.51 -14.17
C GLY A 73 -20.65 25.37 -13.81
N TYR A 74 -20.10 24.14 -13.81
CA TYR A 74 -18.68 23.88 -13.57
C TYR A 74 -17.92 23.72 -14.89
N SER A 75 -16.70 24.22 -14.93
CA SER A 75 -15.74 23.90 -16.01
C SER A 75 -14.99 22.63 -15.67
N LEU A 76 -15.00 21.69 -16.59
CA LEU A 76 -14.33 20.40 -16.48
C LEU A 76 -13.47 20.17 -17.72
N LYS A 77 -12.49 19.28 -17.62
CA LYS A 77 -11.66 18.87 -18.75
C LYS A 77 -11.76 17.35 -18.94
N LEU A 78 -12.02 16.95 -20.18
CA LEU A 78 -12.05 15.54 -20.61
C LEU A 78 -10.78 15.23 -21.39
N PHE A 79 -10.15 14.14 -21.04
CA PHE A 79 -9.04 13.56 -21.78
C PHE A 79 -9.45 12.21 -22.34
N TYR A 80 -9.42 12.10 -23.62
CA TYR A 80 -9.59 10.82 -24.34
C TYR A 80 -8.21 10.28 -24.66
N SER A 81 -7.95 9.03 -24.33
CA SER A 81 -6.68 8.38 -24.61
C SER A 81 -6.88 6.99 -25.19
N LYS A 82 -6.01 6.57 -26.09
CA LYS A 82 -5.96 5.21 -26.62
C LYS A 82 -4.53 4.79 -26.95
N GLN A 83 -4.28 3.50 -26.86
CA GLN A 83 -3.02 2.90 -27.24
C GLN A 83 -3.05 2.49 -28.73
N GLY A 84 -2.06 2.90 -29.48
CA GLY A 84 -1.98 2.61 -30.92
C GLY A 84 -3.14 3.19 -31.76
N THR A 85 -3.21 2.80 -33.00
CA THR A 85 -4.25 3.27 -33.96
C THR A 85 -5.60 2.62 -33.71
N ASN A 86 -5.64 1.35 -33.31
CA ASN A 86 -6.84 0.53 -33.16
C ASN A 86 -7.27 0.32 -31.71
N GLY A 87 -6.60 0.96 -30.74
CA GLY A 87 -6.91 0.83 -29.33
C GLY A 87 -8.29 1.38 -28.96
N LYS A 88 -8.87 0.83 -27.89
CA LYS A 88 -10.11 1.34 -27.28
C LYS A 88 -9.84 2.69 -26.63
N TRP A 89 -10.79 3.61 -26.78
CA TRP A 89 -10.74 4.90 -26.13
C TRP A 89 -11.09 4.79 -24.64
N HIS A 90 -10.26 5.38 -23.81
CA HIS A 90 -10.54 5.61 -22.40
C HIS A 90 -10.75 7.10 -22.17
N VAL A 91 -11.65 7.42 -21.25
CA VAL A 91 -12.01 8.80 -20.93
C VAL A 91 -11.65 9.08 -19.48
N LEU A 92 -10.86 10.11 -19.26
CA LEU A 92 -10.55 10.63 -17.94
C LEU A 92 -11.18 12.02 -17.81
N LEU A 93 -11.78 12.29 -16.67
CA LEU A 93 -12.40 13.56 -16.32
C LEU A 93 -11.61 14.20 -15.18
N THR A 94 -11.42 15.50 -15.27
CA THR A 94 -10.83 16.29 -14.18
C THR A 94 -11.57 17.61 -13.98
N THR A 95 -11.56 18.07 -12.74
CA THR A 95 -12.01 19.42 -12.33
C THR A 95 -10.89 20.45 -12.43
N ASP A 96 -9.65 20.02 -12.64
CA ASP A 96 -8.52 20.90 -12.93
C ASP A 96 -8.44 21.14 -14.44
N THR A 97 -8.76 22.36 -14.87
CA THR A 97 -8.78 22.73 -16.29
C THR A 97 -7.40 23.05 -16.85
N GLU A 98 -6.42 23.30 -15.98
CA GLU A 98 -5.07 23.71 -16.38
C GLU A 98 -4.09 22.53 -16.49
N ILE A 99 -4.45 21.37 -15.93
CA ILE A 99 -3.59 20.20 -15.92
C ILE A 99 -3.23 19.73 -17.34
N SER A 100 -1.96 19.37 -17.55
CA SER A 100 -1.51 18.77 -18.80
C SER A 100 -1.86 17.27 -18.88
N PHE A 101 -1.95 16.71 -20.09
CA PHE A 101 -2.23 15.28 -20.30
C PHE A 101 -1.23 14.37 -19.59
N ILE A 102 0.07 14.67 -19.70
CA ILE A 102 1.13 13.86 -19.06
C ILE A 102 0.94 13.86 -17.54
N LYS A 103 0.77 15.04 -16.95
CA LYS A 103 0.63 15.17 -15.50
C LYS A 103 -0.65 14.47 -15.00
N MET A 104 -1.72 14.57 -15.76
CA MET A 104 -2.97 13.88 -15.45
C MET A 104 -2.78 12.35 -15.44
N ILE A 105 -2.10 11.77 -16.43
CA ILE A 105 -1.83 10.32 -16.45
C ILE A 105 -0.91 9.92 -15.30
N GLU A 106 0.16 10.68 -15.02
CA GLU A 106 1.06 10.42 -13.90
C GLU A 106 0.31 10.36 -12.57
N ILE A 107 -0.59 11.33 -12.31
CA ILE A 107 -1.40 11.32 -11.09
C ILE A 107 -2.42 10.17 -11.11
N TYR A 108 -3.08 9.92 -12.25
CA TYR A 108 -4.06 8.85 -12.34
C TYR A 108 -3.45 7.46 -12.11
N GLN A 109 -2.22 7.23 -12.54
CA GLN A 109 -1.50 5.97 -12.33
C GLN A 109 -1.27 5.65 -10.86
N ILE A 110 -1.22 6.67 -9.97
CA ILE A 110 -1.11 6.45 -8.51
C ILE A 110 -2.28 5.59 -8.00
N ARG A 111 -3.45 5.64 -8.65
CA ARG A 111 -4.59 4.77 -8.33
C ARG A 111 -4.24 3.28 -8.35
N TRP A 112 -3.33 2.87 -9.23
CA TRP A 112 -2.89 1.47 -9.31
C TRP A 112 -2.24 0.98 -8.02
N SER A 113 -1.67 1.87 -7.23
CA SER A 113 -1.10 1.51 -5.93
C SER A 113 -2.12 0.91 -4.95
N ILE A 114 -3.41 1.27 -5.09
CA ILE A 114 -4.51 0.70 -4.29
C ILE A 114 -4.69 -0.79 -4.63
N GLU A 115 -4.65 -1.13 -5.91
CA GLU A 115 -4.78 -2.52 -6.37
C GLU A 115 -3.57 -3.36 -5.93
N VAL A 116 -2.36 -2.77 -6.03
CA VAL A 116 -1.13 -3.38 -5.53
C VAL A 116 -1.21 -3.61 -4.02
N PHE A 117 -1.67 -2.62 -3.25
CA PHE A 117 -1.90 -2.75 -1.82
C PHE A 117 -2.81 -3.95 -1.49
N PHE A 118 -3.98 -4.03 -2.12
CA PHE A 118 -4.89 -5.14 -1.87
C PHE A 118 -4.31 -6.50 -2.27
N LYS A 119 -3.61 -6.56 -3.40
CA LYS A 119 -2.95 -7.79 -3.85
C LYS A 119 -1.89 -8.25 -2.86
N GLU A 120 -0.96 -7.37 -2.52
CA GLU A 120 0.15 -7.68 -1.60
C GLU A 120 -0.36 -7.99 -0.19
N SER A 121 -1.30 -7.21 0.33
CA SER A 121 -1.89 -7.44 1.65
C SER A 121 -2.63 -8.79 1.75
N LYS A 122 -3.33 -9.20 0.70
CA LYS A 122 -3.95 -10.53 0.65
C LYS A 122 -2.92 -11.66 0.59
N GLN A 123 -1.83 -11.46 -0.13
CA GLN A 123 -0.80 -12.48 -0.33
C GLN A 123 0.17 -12.60 0.86
N LEU A 124 0.56 -11.46 1.45
CA LEU A 124 1.59 -11.39 2.47
C LEU A 124 1.04 -11.33 3.89
N LEU A 125 -0.07 -10.61 4.09
CA LEU A 125 -0.58 -10.22 5.40
C LEU A 125 -1.93 -10.86 5.74
N ASN A 126 -2.41 -11.79 4.93
CA ASN A 126 -3.69 -12.49 5.12
C ASN A 126 -4.92 -11.57 5.20
N LEU A 127 -4.91 -10.40 4.55
CA LEU A 127 -6.05 -9.49 4.51
C LEU A 127 -7.34 -10.22 4.09
N GLY A 128 -8.39 -10.11 4.92
CA GLY A 128 -9.68 -10.75 4.69
C GLY A 128 -9.76 -12.22 5.10
N ARG A 129 -8.80 -12.74 5.87
CA ARG A 129 -8.84 -14.11 6.44
C ARG A 129 -9.18 -14.14 7.93
N CYS A 130 -9.67 -13.04 8.48
CA CYS A 130 -10.17 -13.01 9.86
C CYS A 130 -11.34 -14.00 10.01
N GLN A 131 -11.24 -14.89 11.00
CA GLN A 131 -12.24 -15.95 11.26
C GLN A 131 -13.23 -15.56 12.35
N SER A 132 -13.19 -14.34 12.85
CA SER A 132 -14.10 -13.86 13.88
C SER A 132 -15.47 -13.56 13.30
N ASN A 133 -16.53 -13.83 14.08
CA ASN A 133 -17.89 -13.38 13.77
C ASN A 133 -18.16 -11.94 14.27
N ASN A 134 -17.21 -11.31 14.95
CA ASN A 134 -17.35 -9.96 15.49
C ASN A 134 -16.89 -8.94 14.43
N PHE A 135 -17.72 -7.95 14.15
CA PHE A 135 -17.42 -6.88 13.19
C PHE A 135 -16.21 -6.03 13.63
N ASP A 136 -16.09 -5.73 14.92
CA ASP A 136 -14.97 -4.94 15.45
C ASP A 136 -13.64 -5.68 15.30
N ALA A 137 -13.64 -7.02 15.39
CA ALA A 137 -12.47 -7.82 15.13
C ALA A 137 -12.01 -7.74 13.66
N HIS A 138 -12.97 -7.66 12.71
CA HIS A 138 -12.64 -7.43 11.31
C HIS A 138 -12.05 -6.03 11.06
N ILE A 139 -12.59 -5.00 11.72
CA ILE A 139 -12.02 -3.64 11.64
C ILE A 139 -10.60 -3.63 12.19
N ALA A 140 -10.37 -4.28 13.34
CA ALA A 140 -9.05 -4.38 13.95
C ALA A 140 -8.05 -5.12 13.03
N ASP A 141 -8.45 -6.25 12.45
CA ASP A 141 -7.63 -7.06 11.51
C ASP A 141 -7.23 -6.24 10.28
N ILE A 142 -8.18 -5.54 9.65
CA ILE A 142 -7.92 -4.68 8.51
C ILE A 142 -6.98 -3.54 8.89
N THR A 143 -7.21 -2.89 10.03
CA THR A 143 -6.39 -1.79 10.52
C THR A 143 -4.95 -2.23 10.78
N MET A 144 -4.77 -3.37 11.45
CA MET A 144 -3.46 -3.96 11.70
C MET A 144 -2.74 -4.33 10.40
N THR A 145 -3.46 -4.88 9.44
CA THR A 145 -2.92 -5.18 8.10
C THR A 145 -2.44 -3.91 7.39
N MET A 146 -3.20 -2.82 7.47
CA MET A 146 -2.77 -1.52 6.90
C MET A 146 -1.51 -0.99 7.55
N ILE A 147 -1.42 -1.05 8.88
CA ILE A 147 -0.23 -0.63 9.63
C ILE A 147 0.98 -1.48 9.23
N GLN A 148 0.83 -2.81 9.20
CA GLN A 148 1.89 -3.72 8.79
C GLN A 148 2.36 -3.44 7.36
N TYR A 149 1.44 -3.19 6.42
CA TYR A 149 1.78 -2.84 5.05
C TYR A 149 2.58 -1.54 4.94
N ILE A 150 2.20 -0.52 5.72
CA ILE A 150 2.93 0.75 5.79
C ILE A 150 4.35 0.51 6.31
N LEU A 151 4.52 -0.24 7.40
CA LEU A 151 5.83 -0.54 7.98
C LEU A 151 6.72 -1.30 7.00
N ILE A 152 6.20 -2.34 6.33
CA ILE A 152 6.94 -3.10 5.31
C ILE A 152 7.30 -2.20 4.12
N SER A 153 6.39 -1.33 3.68
CA SER A 153 6.64 -0.42 2.57
C SER A 153 7.69 0.64 2.91
N MET A 154 7.70 1.14 4.15
CA MET A 154 8.74 2.03 4.66
C MET A 154 10.08 1.30 4.69
N ARG A 155 10.14 0.10 5.26
CA ARG A 155 11.36 -0.69 5.32
C ARG A 155 11.90 -1.02 3.93
N TYR A 156 11.04 -1.42 3.01
CA TYR A 156 11.40 -1.64 1.61
C TYR A 156 12.01 -0.40 0.96
N ARG A 157 11.52 0.80 1.31
CA ARG A 157 12.00 2.06 0.73
C ARG A 157 13.38 2.48 1.26
N PHE A 158 13.68 2.17 2.53
CA PHE A 158 14.90 2.62 3.21
C PHE A 158 16.00 1.55 3.28
N ASP A 159 15.67 0.29 3.05
CA ASP A 159 16.60 -0.83 3.00
C ASP A 159 16.86 -1.28 1.55
N THR A 160 17.92 -2.06 1.35
CA THR A 160 18.36 -2.58 0.05
C THR A 160 17.64 -3.87 -0.36
N TYR A 161 16.32 -3.90 -0.28
CA TYR A 161 15.54 -5.05 -0.75
C TYR A 161 15.13 -4.87 -2.21
N GLU A 162 15.25 -5.92 -3.01
CA GLU A 162 14.79 -5.91 -4.40
C GLU A 162 13.26 -5.88 -4.53
N THR A 163 12.55 -6.50 -3.59
CA THR A 163 11.09 -6.59 -3.59
C THR A 163 10.50 -6.46 -2.18
N LYS A 164 9.24 -6.03 -2.08
CA LYS A 164 8.49 -6.04 -0.80
C LYS A 164 8.33 -7.46 -0.24
N TRP A 165 8.27 -8.48 -1.10
CA TRP A 165 8.26 -9.88 -0.69
C TRP A 165 9.55 -10.25 0.04
N GLY A 166 10.71 -9.87 -0.47
CA GLY A 166 12.00 -10.09 0.18
C GLY A 166 12.07 -9.44 1.55
N ALA A 167 11.62 -8.16 1.66
CA ALA A 167 11.52 -7.46 2.94
C ALA A 167 10.62 -8.19 3.93
N PHE A 168 9.43 -8.61 3.50
CA PHE A 168 8.47 -9.35 4.35
C PHE A 168 9.06 -10.67 4.84
N LYS A 169 9.67 -11.45 3.94
CA LYS A 169 10.27 -12.73 4.28
C LYS A 169 11.37 -12.58 5.33
N HIS A 170 12.26 -11.61 5.15
CA HIS A 170 13.35 -11.34 6.08
C HIS A 170 12.83 -10.92 7.48
N ILE A 171 11.84 -10.02 7.53
CA ILE A 171 11.20 -9.61 8.80
C ILE A 171 10.51 -10.79 9.47
N SER A 172 9.82 -11.63 8.70
CA SER A 172 9.14 -12.82 9.25
C SER A 172 10.13 -13.82 9.81
N GLU A 173 11.23 -14.11 9.11
CA GLU A 173 12.29 -15.01 9.56
C GLU A 173 12.93 -14.49 10.84
N GLN A 174 13.26 -13.21 10.92
CA GLN A 174 13.80 -12.59 12.16
C GLN A 174 12.81 -12.71 13.32
N THR A 175 11.52 -12.46 13.09
CA THR A 175 10.49 -12.54 14.13
C THR A 175 10.33 -13.99 14.63
N ILE A 176 10.37 -14.98 13.74
CA ILE A 176 10.27 -16.40 14.10
C ILE A 176 11.50 -16.81 14.93
N GLN A 177 12.70 -16.43 14.50
CA GLN A 177 13.93 -16.74 15.23
C GLN A 177 13.92 -16.12 16.64
N TYR A 178 13.51 -14.87 16.76
CA TYR A 178 13.40 -14.19 18.06
C TYR A 178 12.41 -14.92 18.98
N ARG A 179 11.18 -15.20 18.51
CA ARG A 179 10.18 -15.93 19.29
C ARG A 179 10.62 -17.33 19.68
N LEU A 180 11.33 -18.04 18.82
CA LEU A 180 11.87 -19.35 19.14
C LEU A 180 12.93 -19.26 20.23
N SER A 181 13.84 -18.30 20.11
CA SER A 181 14.89 -18.05 21.11
C SER A 181 14.30 -17.70 22.49
N GLU A 182 13.28 -16.84 22.54
CA GLU A 182 12.57 -16.52 23.79
C GLU A 182 11.92 -17.76 24.43
N LYS A 183 11.26 -18.60 23.63
CA LYS A 183 10.63 -19.82 24.14
C LYS A 183 11.67 -20.83 24.64
N LEU A 184 12.76 -21.03 23.92
CA LEU A 184 13.84 -21.92 24.33
C LEU A 184 14.52 -21.41 25.61
N TRP A 185 14.72 -20.11 25.73
CA TRP A 185 15.25 -19.50 26.95
C TRP A 185 14.29 -19.70 28.12
N GLY A 186 13.00 -19.48 27.95
CA GLY A 186 11.99 -19.75 28.97
C GLY A 186 11.99 -21.20 29.44
N LEU A 187 12.03 -22.16 28.51
CA LEU A 187 12.14 -23.60 28.83
C LEU A 187 13.42 -23.94 29.59
N PHE A 188 14.53 -23.30 29.24
CA PHE A 188 15.80 -23.49 29.93
C PHE A 188 15.73 -23.01 31.38
N ILE A 189 15.16 -21.83 31.64
CA ILE A 189 14.94 -21.31 33.02
C ILE A 189 14.00 -22.21 33.82
N GLU A 190 12.91 -22.69 33.24
CA GLU A 190 12.02 -23.65 33.88
C GLU A 190 12.73 -24.95 34.24
N LEU A 191 13.62 -25.44 33.39
CA LEU A 191 14.44 -26.64 33.66
C LEU A 191 15.40 -26.41 34.84
N LEU A 192 16.06 -25.25 34.91
CA LEU A 192 16.92 -24.90 36.01
C LEU A 192 16.13 -24.84 37.32
N SER A 193 14.94 -24.26 37.36
CA SER A 193 14.07 -24.23 38.51
C SER A 193 13.62 -25.63 38.97
N VAL A 194 13.45 -26.58 38.07
CA VAL A 194 13.17 -27.99 38.40
C VAL A 194 14.38 -28.64 39.02
N ILE A 195 15.59 -28.38 38.47
CA ILE A 195 16.86 -28.91 39.01
C ILE A 195 17.09 -28.41 40.47
N GLU A 196 16.88 -27.10 40.71
CA GLU A 196 16.93 -26.51 42.04
C GLU A 196 16.04 -27.26 43.04
N LYS A 197 14.79 -27.59 42.64
CA LYS A 197 13.84 -28.31 43.49
C LYS A 197 14.20 -29.79 43.75
N LEU A 198 14.93 -30.40 42.80
CA LEU A 198 15.30 -31.83 42.91
C LEU A 198 16.64 -32.08 43.63
N PHE A 199 17.50 -31.08 43.70
CA PHE A 199 18.84 -31.19 44.25
C PHE A 199 19.09 -30.14 45.34
N ASP A 200 19.14 -30.53 46.61
CA ASP A 200 19.44 -29.63 47.70
C ASP A 200 20.81 -28.95 47.53
N GLY A 201 20.85 -27.65 47.70
CA GLY A 201 22.08 -26.84 47.66
C GLY A 201 22.47 -26.30 46.27
N ILE A 202 21.60 -26.40 45.28
CA ILE A 202 21.76 -25.76 44.00
C ILE A 202 20.83 -24.54 43.97
N ASP A 203 21.37 -23.33 43.71
CA ASP A 203 20.64 -22.09 43.48
C ASP A 203 20.59 -21.79 41.99
N GLU A 204 19.38 -21.51 41.50
CA GLU A 204 19.14 -21.18 40.11
C GLU A 204 19.98 -19.97 39.64
N MET A 205 20.04 -18.92 40.46
CA MET A 205 20.80 -17.71 40.15
C MET A 205 22.30 -17.95 40.12
N GLU A 206 22.82 -18.76 41.04
CA GLU A 206 24.25 -19.16 41.08
C GLU A 206 24.64 -19.99 39.85
N LEU A 207 23.72 -20.86 39.39
CA LEU A 207 23.91 -21.60 38.15
C LEU A 207 23.96 -20.72 36.92
N ILE A 208 23.04 -19.78 36.81
CA ILE A 208 22.99 -18.81 35.70
C ILE A 208 24.26 -17.96 35.71
N GLU A 209 24.71 -17.45 36.83
CA GLU A 209 25.93 -16.67 36.95
C GLU A 209 27.18 -17.49 36.56
N LYS A 210 27.26 -18.73 36.97
CA LYS A 210 28.34 -19.64 36.58
C LYS A 210 28.36 -19.90 35.06
N ILE A 211 27.20 -20.13 34.46
CA ILE A 211 27.07 -20.35 33.01
C ILE A 211 27.48 -19.09 32.23
N ILE A 212 27.09 -17.92 32.70
CA ILE A 212 27.42 -16.63 32.04
C ILE A 212 28.92 -16.31 32.20
N SER A 213 29.54 -16.69 33.32
CA SER A 213 30.94 -16.45 33.60
C SER A 213 31.90 -17.46 32.98
N ASP A 214 31.39 -18.60 32.52
CA ASP A 214 32.16 -19.64 31.82
C ASP A 214 32.01 -19.42 30.29
N ASP A 215 33.10 -18.99 29.66
CA ASP A 215 33.11 -18.63 28.23
C ASP A 215 32.71 -19.84 27.34
N GLU A 216 33.12 -21.06 27.71
CA GLU A 216 32.83 -22.28 26.92
C GLU A 216 31.34 -22.66 27.06
N ALA A 217 30.81 -22.64 28.29
CA ALA A 217 29.41 -22.93 28.54
C ALA A 217 28.49 -21.86 27.90
N PHE A 218 28.88 -20.61 27.99
CA PHE A 218 28.14 -19.51 27.36
C PHE A 218 28.16 -19.61 25.83
N GLU A 219 29.28 -19.95 25.22
CA GLU A 219 29.37 -20.14 23.77
C GLU A 219 28.49 -21.32 23.28
N ILE A 220 28.43 -22.40 24.03
CA ILE A 220 27.56 -23.55 23.75
C ILE A 220 26.08 -23.11 23.79
N ILE A 221 25.68 -22.35 24.80
CA ILE A 221 24.31 -21.84 24.92
C ILE A 221 23.98 -20.90 23.76
N CYS A 222 24.86 -19.95 23.44
CA CYS A 222 24.69 -19.05 22.31
C CYS A 222 24.59 -19.75 20.95
N ARG A 223 25.21 -20.92 20.80
CA ARG A 223 25.13 -21.77 19.62
C ARG A 223 23.77 -22.48 19.51
N ILE A 224 23.28 -22.97 20.63
CA ILE A 224 21.98 -23.68 20.70
C ILE A 224 20.81 -22.70 20.65
N LEU A 225 20.91 -21.61 21.38
CA LEU A 225 19.96 -20.51 21.36
C LEU A 225 20.54 -19.42 20.44
N PRO A 226 19.98 -19.16 19.24
CA PRO A 226 20.51 -18.14 18.34
C PRO A 226 20.22 -16.74 18.90
N ILE A 227 20.82 -16.42 20.02
CA ILE A 227 20.84 -15.10 20.61
C ILE A 227 21.92 -14.33 19.84
N LYS A 228 21.51 -13.45 18.93
CA LYS A 228 22.43 -12.45 18.41
C LYS A 228 22.77 -11.52 19.56
N ALA A 229 23.97 -11.66 20.10
CA ALA A 229 24.54 -10.60 20.93
C ALA A 229 24.42 -9.29 20.12
N GLN A 230 23.62 -8.36 20.62
CA GLN A 230 23.65 -6.98 20.13
C GLN A 230 25.05 -6.47 20.47
N SER A 231 25.96 -6.52 19.48
CA SER A 231 27.19 -5.75 19.57
C SER A 231 26.78 -4.29 19.72
N GLN A 232 26.86 -3.81 20.94
CA GLN A 232 26.91 -2.39 21.23
C GLN A 232 28.15 -1.84 20.53
N THR A 233 28.00 -1.36 19.33
CA THR A 233 28.91 -0.38 18.74
C THR A 233 28.41 0.98 19.18
N ALA A 234 28.83 1.35 20.41
CA ALA A 234 28.95 2.74 20.78
C ALA A 234 30.22 3.25 20.08
N ALA A 235 30.05 4.22 19.17
CA ALA A 235 31.01 5.26 18.82
C ALA A 235 30.26 6.33 18.02
#